data_d8d7d37ac66f5e8d36548483ae6fdc1a
#
_entry.id   d8d7d37ac66f5e8d36548483ae6fdc1a
#
_cell.length_a   1.000
_cell.length_b   1.000
_cell.length_c   1.000
_cell.angle_alpha   90.00
_cell.angle_beta   90.00
_cell.angle_gamma   90.00
#
_symmetry.space_group_name_H-M   'P 1'
#
loop_
_entity.id
_entity.type
_entity.pdbx_description
1 polymer ?
#
loop_
_entity_poly.entity_id
_entity_poly.type
_entity_poly.pdbx_seq_one_letter_code
_entity_poly.pdbx_strand_id
1 'polypeptide(L)'
;MTHSYRYLRPSAADASGGAVGLATSGGTTSRGPLPHPRFFSGVLTRPEAAARGLLAVAAVARTRYFRPQLAALRDPVVTCDGQRLRFESFSACGGVHARLDVLPGALDGEVFDRGTTNVDVNDPLREALARVRGGDPLHLSVGADELTVTTTDGAVLEKKVPLPERWLRGFAELQVISVPFDLRAELPAAEAVRLLRSLPAGSGVLWMVPAGRTLRRSARPAPGAVALAGARRLEVLTPLLRFARALRVYGPPVSAASLPVASAWELELPGMRLVLTLSPEVTRGFSGEGAVLDALVADQVEADAELVGALMDFEPAVETGELARLSGLPLPRVKAALGQLGTAGRVGYDVAEAAYFHRELPYDAAGAERLNPRLRGARSLLAEGVVRLAEAPDAAAGDDAARTATVAMPDRAHRVRLTADGTALGCTCPWWSRYRGTRGKCKHALAAELAARPGAPARPGPND
;
A
#
# COMPACT_ATOMS: atom_id res chain seq x y z
N MET A 1 -6.40 -24.72 -16.49
CA MET A 1 -5.02 -24.63 -17.01
C MET A 1 -4.27 -23.72 -16.06
N THR A 2 -3.30 -24.25 -15.35
CA THR A 2 -2.47 -23.49 -14.40
C THR A 2 -1.52 -22.60 -15.21
N HIS A 3 -1.73 -21.28 -15.17
CA HIS A 3 -0.82 -20.32 -15.75
C HIS A 3 0.30 -20.03 -14.75
N SER A 4 1.48 -20.65 -14.95
CA SER A 4 2.66 -20.25 -14.18
C SER A 4 3.27 -19.00 -14.81
N TYR A 5 3.20 -17.88 -14.12
CA TYR A 5 3.90 -16.65 -14.51
C TYR A 5 5.41 -16.85 -14.32
N ARG A 6 6.16 -16.83 -15.40
CA ARG A 6 7.63 -16.82 -15.36
C ARG A 6 8.12 -15.46 -15.82
N TYR A 7 8.81 -14.74 -14.94
CA TYR A 7 9.53 -13.54 -15.34
C TYR A 7 10.71 -13.94 -16.22
N LEU A 8 10.79 -13.35 -17.42
CA LEU A 8 11.91 -13.61 -18.36
C LEU A 8 13.23 -13.03 -17.87
N ARG A 9 13.18 -12.06 -16.95
CA ARG A 9 14.34 -11.45 -16.28
C ARG A 9 13.94 -11.02 -14.87
N PRO A 10 14.85 -11.10 -13.89
CA PRO A 10 14.61 -10.52 -12.57
C PRO A 10 14.51 -8.99 -12.69
N SER A 11 13.71 -8.38 -11.83
CA SER A 11 13.69 -6.94 -11.69
C SER A 11 15.05 -6.47 -11.20
N ALA A 12 15.59 -5.44 -11.83
CA ALA A 12 16.87 -4.88 -11.49
C ALA A 12 16.69 -3.53 -10.76
N ALA A 13 17.35 -3.38 -9.63
CA ALA A 13 17.53 -2.07 -9.00
C ALA A 13 18.73 -1.38 -9.66
N ASP A 14 18.55 -0.13 -10.08
CA ASP A 14 19.69 0.71 -10.49
C ASP A 14 20.47 1.10 -9.23
N ALA A 15 21.73 0.66 -9.17
CA ALA A 15 22.60 0.91 -8.02
C ALA A 15 22.95 2.41 -7.83
N SER A 16 22.69 3.25 -8.83
CA SER A 16 23.10 4.65 -8.84
C SER A 16 21.95 5.66 -8.68
N GLY A 17 20.69 5.26 -8.80
CA GLY A 17 19.58 6.21 -8.96
C GLY A 17 18.32 6.00 -8.12
N GLY A 18 18.21 4.98 -7.29
CA GLY A 18 16.98 4.73 -6.50
C GLY A 18 15.75 4.39 -7.35
N ALA A 19 15.95 3.91 -8.56
CA ALA A 19 14.91 3.45 -9.47
C ALA A 19 15.00 1.93 -9.67
N VAL A 20 13.86 1.26 -9.73
CA VAL A 20 13.76 -0.19 -9.98
C VAL A 20 13.15 -0.43 -11.36
N GLY A 21 13.88 -1.11 -12.23
CA GLY A 21 13.35 -1.63 -13.48
C GLY A 21 12.50 -2.86 -13.20
N LEU A 22 11.19 -2.76 -13.41
CA LEU A 22 10.28 -3.88 -13.22
C LEU A 22 10.41 -4.88 -14.37
N ALA A 23 10.71 -6.15 -14.08
CA ALA A 23 10.49 -7.21 -15.04
C ALA A 23 8.99 -7.47 -15.16
N THR A 24 8.50 -7.66 -16.36
CA THR A 24 7.11 -8.05 -16.61
C THR A 24 7.03 -9.54 -16.81
N SER A 25 5.93 -10.14 -16.39
CA SER A 25 5.67 -11.55 -16.67
C SER A 25 5.59 -11.76 -18.18
N GLY A 26 6.44 -12.61 -18.73
CA GLY A 26 6.23 -13.15 -20.06
C GLY A 26 5.08 -14.13 -20.01
N GLY A 27 3.97 -13.86 -20.71
CA GLY A 27 2.87 -14.80 -20.83
C GLY A 27 3.30 -16.04 -21.63
N THR A 28 2.68 -17.19 -21.35
CA THR A 28 2.84 -18.39 -22.15
C THR A 28 1.52 -18.66 -22.87
N THR A 29 1.53 -18.60 -24.18
CA THR A 29 0.38 -18.97 -25.01
C THR A 29 0.49 -20.43 -25.46
N SER A 30 -0.58 -21.00 -26.04
CA SER A 30 -0.54 -22.30 -26.71
C SER A 30 0.45 -22.38 -27.87
N ARG A 31 1.02 -21.25 -28.30
CA ARG A 31 2.03 -21.11 -29.35
C ARG A 31 3.46 -20.85 -28.81
N GLY A 32 3.64 -20.86 -27.48
CA GLY A 32 4.92 -20.59 -26.81
C GLY A 32 4.96 -19.27 -26.03
N PRO A 33 6.12 -18.95 -25.43
CA PRO A 33 6.26 -17.73 -24.64
C PRO A 33 6.14 -16.48 -25.50
N LEU A 34 5.31 -15.53 -25.07
CA LEU A 34 5.23 -14.19 -25.64
C LEU A 34 6.09 -13.25 -24.77
N PRO A 35 7.12 -12.60 -25.34
CA PRO A 35 8.01 -11.74 -24.58
C PRO A 35 7.32 -10.47 -24.03
N HIS A 36 6.20 -10.05 -24.61
CA HIS A 36 5.42 -8.87 -24.19
C HIS A 36 3.92 -9.12 -24.37
N PRO A 37 3.27 -9.89 -23.46
CA PRO A 37 1.86 -10.17 -23.60
C PRO A 37 1.05 -8.88 -23.47
N ARG A 38 0.06 -8.73 -24.34
CA ARG A 38 -1.00 -7.74 -24.16
C ARG A 38 -1.93 -8.27 -23.08
N PHE A 39 -2.26 -7.45 -22.08
CA PHE A 39 -3.16 -7.84 -21.00
C PHE A 39 -4.63 -7.62 -21.37
N PHE A 40 -4.91 -6.42 -21.90
CA PHE A 40 -6.26 -6.01 -22.24
C PHE A 40 -6.26 -5.16 -23.51
N SER A 41 -7.32 -5.28 -24.31
CA SER A 41 -7.63 -4.34 -25.40
C SER A 41 -9.14 -4.22 -25.53
N GLY A 42 -9.66 -3.00 -25.43
CA GLY A 42 -11.10 -2.75 -25.49
C GLY A 42 -11.48 -1.31 -25.21
N VAL A 43 -12.78 -1.08 -25.20
CA VAL A 43 -13.38 0.24 -24.99
C VAL A 43 -13.88 0.36 -23.54
N LEU A 44 -13.73 1.55 -22.98
CA LEU A 44 -14.34 1.89 -21.71
C LEU A 44 -15.77 2.42 -21.96
N THR A 45 -16.80 1.71 -21.46
CA THR A 45 -18.21 2.00 -21.73
C THR A 45 -18.71 3.30 -21.11
N ARG A 46 -17.87 3.93 -20.24
CA ARG A 46 -18.15 5.21 -19.59
C ARG A 46 -16.96 6.17 -19.82
N PRO A 47 -16.71 6.57 -21.09
CA PRO A 47 -15.45 7.18 -21.49
C PRO A 47 -15.11 8.46 -20.72
N GLU A 48 -16.06 9.37 -20.54
CA GLU A 48 -15.80 10.63 -19.86
C GLU A 48 -15.48 10.43 -18.36
N ALA A 49 -16.23 9.58 -17.68
CA ALA A 49 -15.96 9.27 -16.26
C ALA A 49 -14.61 8.55 -16.11
N ALA A 50 -14.29 7.63 -17.01
CA ALA A 50 -13.02 6.91 -17.03
C ALA A 50 -11.83 7.87 -17.29
N ALA A 51 -11.95 8.72 -18.30
CA ALA A 51 -10.91 9.72 -18.60
C ALA A 51 -10.67 10.66 -17.41
N ARG A 52 -11.72 11.12 -16.73
CA ARG A 52 -11.58 11.93 -15.51
C ARG A 52 -10.97 11.15 -14.34
N GLY A 53 -11.29 9.85 -14.21
CA GLY A 53 -10.68 8.97 -13.21
C GLY A 53 -9.19 8.78 -13.45
N LEU A 54 -8.78 8.49 -14.68
CA LEU A 54 -7.36 8.37 -15.08
C LEU A 54 -6.60 9.68 -14.85
N LEU A 55 -7.21 10.82 -15.19
CA LEU A 55 -6.64 12.14 -14.92
C LEU A 55 -6.49 12.41 -13.42
N ALA A 56 -7.42 11.95 -12.58
CA ALA A 56 -7.31 12.09 -11.13
C ALA A 56 -6.14 11.29 -10.57
N VAL A 57 -5.95 10.03 -11.00
CA VAL A 57 -4.79 9.19 -10.62
C VAL A 57 -3.49 9.86 -11.06
N ALA A 58 -3.40 10.34 -12.30
CA ALA A 58 -2.23 11.04 -12.81
C ALA A 58 -1.97 12.39 -12.10
N ALA A 59 -3.04 13.10 -11.71
CA ALA A 59 -2.92 14.35 -10.96
C ALA A 59 -2.34 14.11 -9.56
N VAL A 60 -2.76 13.03 -8.86
CA VAL A 60 -2.19 12.64 -7.58
C VAL A 60 -0.69 12.38 -7.71
N ALA A 61 -0.24 11.65 -8.73
CA ALA A 61 1.18 11.36 -8.96
C ALA A 61 2.04 12.63 -9.03
N ARG A 62 1.53 13.68 -9.63
CA ARG A 62 2.23 14.99 -9.79
C ARG A 62 2.12 15.89 -8.56
N THR A 63 1.19 15.64 -7.65
CA THR A 63 0.91 16.55 -6.53
C THR A 63 1.91 16.38 -5.40
N ARG A 64 2.29 17.50 -4.81
CA ARG A 64 3.16 17.60 -3.64
C ARG A 64 2.44 18.33 -2.53
N TYR A 65 1.95 17.62 -1.55
CA TYR A 65 1.29 18.23 -0.37
C TYR A 65 2.30 18.74 0.65
N PHE A 66 3.51 18.18 0.64
CA PHE A 66 4.69 18.64 1.37
C PHE A 66 5.95 18.32 0.55
N ARG A 67 7.12 18.86 0.95
CA ARG A 67 8.39 18.69 0.23
C ARG A 67 8.32 19.11 -1.24
N PRO A 68 8.13 20.40 -1.53
CA PRO A 68 7.93 20.91 -2.89
C PRO A 68 9.14 20.66 -3.83
N GLN A 69 10.33 20.40 -3.25
CA GLN A 69 11.56 20.10 -3.99
C GLN A 69 11.59 18.70 -4.64
N LEU A 70 10.69 17.79 -4.27
CA LEU A 70 10.67 16.47 -4.88
C LEU A 70 10.23 16.57 -6.35
N ALA A 71 10.90 15.81 -7.23
CA ALA A 71 10.46 15.68 -8.61
C ALA A 71 9.02 15.15 -8.69
N ALA A 72 8.24 15.68 -9.63
CA ALA A 72 6.93 15.11 -9.92
C ALA A 72 7.12 13.74 -10.55
N LEU A 73 6.28 12.79 -10.14
CA LEU A 73 6.17 11.49 -10.78
C LEU A 73 4.98 11.51 -11.73
N ARG A 74 4.98 10.61 -12.72
CA ARG A 74 3.93 10.57 -13.74
C ARG A 74 3.38 9.16 -13.95
N ASP A 75 3.81 8.19 -13.14
CA ASP A 75 3.92 6.80 -13.48
C ASP A 75 2.91 5.93 -12.70
N PRO A 76 1.60 5.88 -13.08
CA PRO A 76 0.68 4.96 -12.44
C PRO A 76 1.10 3.51 -12.71
N VAL A 77 0.85 2.66 -11.71
CA VAL A 77 0.89 1.21 -11.82
C VAL A 77 -0.45 0.74 -12.36
N VAL A 78 -0.42 -0.12 -13.36
CA VAL A 78 -1.62 -0.70 -13.98
C VAL A 78 -1.62 -2.20 -13.75
N THR A 79 -2.69 -2.73 -13.15
CA THR A 79 -2.89 -4.16 -12.93
C THR A 79 -4.14 -4.64 -13.66
N CYS A 80 -3.98 -5.70 -14.46
CA CYS A 80 -5.08 -6.44 -15.07
C CYS A 80 -5.21 -7.80 -14.38
N ASP A 81 -6.35 -8.10 -13.76
CA ASP A 81 -6.61 -9.37 -13.08
C ASP A 81 -7.52 -10.32 -13.89
N GLY A 82 -7.79 -9.96 -15.12
CA GLY A 82 -8.68 -10.73 -16.01
C GLY A 82 -10.14 -10.31 -15.96
N GLN A 83 -10.56 -9.53 -14.97
CA GLN A 83 -11.93 -9.04 -14.82
C GLN A 83 -11.98 -7.52 -14.70
N ARG A 84 -10.94 -6.88 -14.20
CA ARG A 84 -10.88 -5.45 -13.95
C ARG A 84 -9.50 -4.87 -14.24
N LEU A 85 -9.47 -3.57 -14.48
CA LEU A 85 -8.22 -2.80 -14.57
C LEU A 85 -8.10 -1.91 -13.34
N ARG A 86 -6.96 -1.94 -12.67
CA ARG A 86 -6.61 -1.06 -11.56
C ARG A 86 -5.49 -0.12 -11.98
N PHE A 87 -5.67 1.16 -11.74
CA PHE A 87 -4.67 2.20 -11.95
C PHE A 87 -4.32 2.82 -10.60
N GLU A 88 -3.07 2.71 -10.18
CA GLU A 88 -2.63 3.13 -8.85
C GLU A 88 -1.50 4.15 -8.93
N SER A 89 -1.53 5.17 -8.09
CA SER A 89 -0.44 6.13 -7.95
C SER A 89 -0.28 6.62 -6.53
N PHE A 90 0.93 7.10 -6.21
CA PHE A 90 1.18 7.89 -5.00
C PHE A 90 1.46 9.34 -5.37
N SER A 91 1.04 10.26 -4.51
CA SER A 91 1.53 11.64 -4.61
C SER A 91 3.07 11.66 -4.52
N ALA A 92 3.70 12.65 -5.14
CA ALA A 92 5.15 12.78 -5.15
C ALA A 92 5.77 12.78 -3.74
N CYS A 93 5.04 13.23 -2.74
CA CYS A 93 5.43 13.17 -1.32
C CYS A 93 5.04 11.86 -0.62
N GLY A 94 4.34 10.94 -1.29
CA GLY A 94 3.93 9.63 -0.77
C GLY A 94 2.84 9.66 0.30
N GLY A 95 2.13 10.78 0.50
CA GLY A 95 1.11 10.92 1.55
C GLY A 95 -0.32 10.68 1.09
N VAL A 96 -0.54 10.57 -0.21
CA VAL A 96 -1.82 10.20 -0.82
C VAL A 96 -1.57 9.04 -1.78
N HIS A 97 -2.37 8.00 -1.67
CA HIS A 97 -2.48 6.94 -2.65
C HIS A 97 -3.83 7.09 -3.35
N ALA A 98 -3.82 6.99 -4.68
CA ALA A 98 -5.02 6.96 -5.51
C ALA A 98 -5.10 5.63 -6.24
N ARG A 99 -6.28 5.00 -6.24
CA ARG A 99 -6.58 3.80 -7.01
C ARG A 99 -7.90 3.96 -7.74
N LEU A 100 -7.87 3.85 -9.06
CA LEU A 100 -9.05 3.74 -9.91
C LEU A 100 -9.24 2.28 -10.30
N ASP A 101 -10.35 1.68 -9.91
CA ASP A 101 -10.77 0.37 -10.37
C ASP A 101 -11.82 0.56 -11.47
N VAL A 102 -11.54 0.06 -12.67
CA VAL A 102 -12.50 -0.10 -13.75
C VAL A 102 -13.06 -1.51 -13.64
N LEU A 103 -14.33 -1.61 -13.28
CA LEU A 103 -15.03 -2.87 -13.01
C LEU A 103 -15.54 -3.53 -14.31
N PRO A 104 -15.87 -4.83 -14.29
CA PRO A 104 -16.25 -5.58 -15.50
C PRO A 104 -17.35 -4.89 -16.32
N GLY A 105 -18.34 -4.28 -15.67
CA GLY A 105 -19.44 -3.59 -16.36
C GLY A 105 -19.07 -2.28 -17.09
N ALA A 106 -17.82 -1.83 -16.94
CA ALA A 106 -17.30 -0.66 -17.66
C ALA A 106 -16.21 -1.02 -18.68
N LEU A 107 -15.91 -2.30 -18.84
CA LEU A 107 -14.96 -2.83 -19.82
C LEU A 107 -15.74 -3.55 -20.93
N ASP A 108 -15.48 -3.19 -22.17
CA ASP A 108 -15.99 -3.87 -23.37
C ASP A 108 -14.79 -4.17 -24.28
N GLY A 109 -14.28 -5.39 -24.19
CA GLY A 109 -13.08 -5.78 -24.90
C GLY A 109 -12.59 -7.16 -24.53
N GLU A 110 -11.41 -7.48 -25.01
CA GLU A 110 -10.77 -8.77 -24.83
C GLU A 110 -9.67 -8.70 -23.78
N VAL A 111 -9.71 -9.62 -22.84
CA VAL A 111 -8.64 -9.89 -21.88
C VAL A 111 -7.78 -11.01 -22.44
N PHE A 112 -6.52 -10.71 -22.72
CA PHE A 112 -5.57 -11.67 -23.29
C PHE A 112 -4.75 -12.36 -22.22
N ASP A 113 -4.45 -11.62 -21.12
CA ASP A 113 -3.60 -12.10 -20.05
C ASP A 113 -3.85 -11.28 -18.77
N ARG A 114 -3.14 -11.63 -17.72
CA ARG A 114 -3.14 -10.96 -16.43
C ARG A 114 -1.75 -10.45 -16.13
N GLY A 115 -1.62 -9.33 -15.48
CA GLY A 115 -0.30 -8.79 -15.17
C GLY A 115 -0.32 -7.40 -14.57
N THR A 116 0.87 -6.95 -14.21
CA THR A 116 1.10 -5.61 -13.67
C THR A 116 2.18 -4.90 -14.49
N THR A 117 1.94 -3.66 -14.86
CA THR A 117 2.91 -2.76 -15.50
C THR A 117 2.87 -1.38 -14.87
N ASN A 118 3.83 -0.53 -15.19
CA ASN A 118 3.77 0.89 -14.89
C ASN A 118 4.15 1.70 -16.12
N VAL A 119 3.42 2.77 -16.35
CA VAL A 119 3.55 3.59 -17.56
C VAL A 119 3.58 5.05 -17.19
N ASP A 120 4.21 5.88 -18.00
CA ASP A 120 4.12 7.34 -17.85
C ASP A 120 2.72 7.83 -18.30
N VAL A 121 2.19 8.87 -17.66
CA VAL A 121 1.03 9.63 -18.14
C VAL A 121 1.52 11.05 -18.44
N ASN A 122 2.09 11.18 -19.63
CA ASN A 122 2.69 12.42 -20.09
C ASN A 122 1.65 13.49 -20.46
N ASP A 123 2.12 14.67 -20.85
CA ASP A 123 1.21 15.78 -21.13
C ASP A 123 0.33 15.53 -22.39
N PRO A 124 0.82 14.93 -23.52
CA PRO A 124 -0.04 14.54 -24.64
C PRO A 124 -1.20 13.61 -24.25
N LEU A 125 -0.95 12.57 -23.45
CA LEU A 125 -2.01 11.67 -22.98
C LEU A 125 -3.00 12.40 -22.08
N ARG A 126 -2.51 13.26 -21.18
CA ARG A 126 -3.38 14.06 -20.29
C ARG A 126 -4.28 15.01 -21.08
N GLU A 127 -3.75 15.64 -22.13
CA GLU A 127 -4.52 16.52 -23.02
C GLU A 127 -5.58 15.73 -23.78
N ALA A 128 -5.23 14.57 -24.33
CA ALA A 128 -6.18 13.70 -25.02
C ALA A 128 -7.32 13.28 -24.08
N LEU A 129 -7.00 12.78 -22.87
CA LEU A 129 -7.99 12.41 -21.84
C LEU A 129 -8.85 13.60 -21.40
N ALA A 130 -8.29 14.81 -21.31
CA ALA A 130 -9.02 16.01 -20.91
C ALA A 130 -10.11 16.44 -21.92
N ARG A 131 -9.94 16.08 -23.18
CA ARG A 131 -10.90 16.37 -24.26
C ARG A 131 -12.04 15.37 -24.36
N VAL A 132 -11.89 14.16 -23.84
CA VAL A 132 -12.93 13.10 -23.91
C VAL A 132 -14.25 13.57 -23.28
N ARG A 133 -15.35 13.35 -24.00
CA ARG A 133 -16.75 13.63 -23.61
C ARG A 133 -17.56 12.34 -23.59
N GLY A 134 -18.78 12.42 -23.12
CA GLY A 134 -19.63 11.24 -22.88
C GLY A 134 -19.95 10.40 -24.12
N GLY A 135 -19.93 10.99 -25.33
CA GLY A 135 -20.17 10.28 -26.59
C GLY A 135 -18.90 9.83 -27.33
N ASP A 136 -17.73 10.19 -26.83
CA ASP A 136 -16.47 9.88 -27.50
C ASP A 136 -16.02 8.45 -27.21
N PRO A 137 -15.41 7.73 -28.16
CA PRO A 137 -14.78 6.45 -27.86
C PRO A 137 -13.52 6.65 -27.00
N LEU A 138 -13.31 5.78 -26.05
CA LEU A 138 -12.09 5.68 -25.28
C LEU A 138 -11.62 4.23 -25.29
N HIS A 139 -10.67 3.93 -26.16
CA HIS A 139 -10.09 2.60 -26.26
C HIS A 139 -8.77 2.54 -25.50
N LEU A 140 -8.59 1.49 -24.71
CA LEU A 140 -7.34 1.18 -24.00
C LEU A 140 -6.76 -0.12 -24.53
N SER A 141 -5.45 -0.13 -24.75
CA SER A 141 -4.66 -1.35 -24.92
C SER A 141 -3.55 -1.34 -23.89
N VAL A 142 -3.57 -2.31 -22.99
CA VAL A 142 -2.60 -2.45 -21.89
C VAL A 142 -1.71 -3.64 -22.17
N GLY A 143 -0.42 -3.41 -22.24
CA GLY A 143 0.61 -4.44 -22.40
C GLY A 143 1.61 -4.42 -21.24
N ALA A 144 2.57 -5.32 -21.32
CA ALA A 144 3.62 -5.44 -20.31
C ALA A 144 4.55 -4.23 -20.25
N ASP A 145 4.80 -3.58 -21.38
CA ASP A 145 5.77 -2.49 -21.53
C ASP A 145 5.16 -1.20 -22.06
N GLU A 146 3.83 -1.19 -22.32
CA GLU A 146 3.17 -0.03 -22.91
C GLU A 146 1.68 0.06 -22.56
N LEU A 147 1.18 1.28 -22.60
CA LEU A 147 -0.24 1.61 -22.57
C LEU A 147 -0.55 2.46 -23.79
N THR A 148 -1.49 2.01 -24.62
CA THR A 148 -2.03 2.82 -25.72
C THR A 148 -3.42 3.29 -25.33
N VAL A 149 -3.65 4.59 -25.44
CA VAL A 149 -4.96 5.21 -25.25
C VAL A 149 -5.37 5.84 -26.57
N THR A 150 -6.47 5.38 -27.13
CA THR A 150 -7.01 5.91 -28.39
C THR A 150 -8.30 6.68 -28.12
N THR A 151 -8.33 7.92 -28.58
CA THR A 151 -9.47 8.83 -28.52
C THR A 151 -9.85 9.25 -29.93
N THR A 152 -10.84 10.12 -30.08
CA THR A 152 -11.17 10.78 -31.37
C THR A 152 -10.01 11.56 -32.00
N ASP A 153 -9.08 12.04 -31.17
CA ASP A 153 -7.90 12.81 -31.63
C ASP A 153 -6.74 11.89 -32.11
N GLY A 154 -6.88 10.57 -31.94
CA GLY A 154 -5.85 9.60 -32.29
C GLY A 154 -5.36 8.76 -31.13
N ALA A 155 -4.32 7.97 -31.38
CA ALA A 155 -3.68 7.11 -30.39
C ALA A 155 -2.49 7.80 -29.74
N VAL A 156 -2.39 7.69 -28.41
CA VAL A 156 -1.22 8.09 -27.63
C VAL A 156 -0.63 6.85 -27.00
N LEU A 157 0.64 6.61 -27.24
CA LEU A 157 1.41 5.48 -26.72
C LEU A 157 2.30 5.95 -25.57
N GLU A 158 2.14 5.32 -24.41
CA GLU A 158 2.99 5.52 -23.25
C GLU A 158 3.83 4.27 -22.99
N LYS A 159 5.09 4.47 -22.72
CA LYS A 159 6.05 3.39 -22.46
C LYS A 159 6.25 3.20 -20.97
N LYS A 160 6.66 1.99 -20.62
CA LYS A 160 7.10 1.62 -19.29
C LYS A 160 8.26 2.49 -18.81
N VAL A 161 8.22 2.84 -17.53
CA VAL A 161 9.22 3.67 -16.85
C VAL A 161 9.67 3.02 -15.53
N PRO A 162 10.86 3.36 -14.99
CA PRO A 162 11.29 2.85 -13.71
C PRO A 162 10.37 3.30 -12.57
N LEU A 163 10.00 2.38 -11.67
CA LEU A 163 9.18 2.68 -10.50
C LEU A 163 10.06 3.16 -9.33
N PRO A 164 9.75 4.30 -8.68
CA PRO A 164 10.54 4.78 -7.56
C PRO A 164 10.47 3.85 -6.35
N GLU A 165 11.61 3.54 -5.71
CA GLU A 165 11.68 2.70 -4.50
C GLU A 165 10.74 3.15 -3.38
N ARG A 166 10.54 4.47 -3.23
CA ARG A 166 9.62 5.01 -2.21
C ARG A 166 8.17 4.58 -2.44
N TRP A 167 7.78 4.31 -3.69
CA TRP A 167 6.45 3.80 -4.02
C TRP A 167 6.32 2.33 -3.61
N LEU A 168 7.35 1.52 -3.85
CA LEU A 168 7.38 0.12 -3.40
C LEU A 168 7.16 0.04 -1.89
N ARG A 169 7.90 0.85 -1.13
CA ARG A 169 7.68 0.96 0.33
C ARG A 169 6.29 1.50 0.68
N GLY A 170 5.79 2.45 -0.11
CA GLY A 170 4.43 2.98 0.05
C GLY A 170 3.38 1.90 -0.14
N PHE A 171 3.51 1.08 -1.16
CA PHE A 171 2.61 -0.05 -1.42
C PHE A 171 2.67 -1.11 -0.31
N ALA A 172 3.85 -1.45 0.18
CA ALA A 172 4.02 -2.37 1.29
C ALA A 172 3.33 -1.87 2.58
N GLU A 173 3.57 -0.62 2.95
CA GLU A 173 2.95 -0.02 4.14
C GLU A 173 1.44 0.14 4.01
N LEU A 174 0.97 0.57 2.83
CA LEU A 174 -0.44 0.88 2.57
C LEU A 174 -1.36 -0.28 2.87
N GLN A 175 -1.01 -1.49 2.43
CA GLN A 175 -1.88 -2.64 2.61
C GLN A 175 -1.92 -3.12 4.06
N VAL A 176 -0.80 -3.11 4.78
CA VAL A 176 -0.78 -3.45 6.22
C VAL A 176 -1.63 -2.44 7.01
N ILE A 177 -1.51 -1.15 6.67
CA ILE A 177 -2.30 -0.08 7.28
C ILE A 177 -3.79 -0.24 6.96
N SER A 178 -4.14 -0.73 5.77
CA SER A 178 -5.52 -0.79 5.29
C SER A 178 -6.29 -2.04 5.74
N VAL A 179 -5.60 -3.12 6.13
CA VAL A 179 -6.25 -4.36 6.61
C VAL A 179 -7.24 -4.14 7.76
N PRO A 180 -6.94 -3.31 8.79
CA PRO A 180 -7.89 -3.03 9.86
C PRO A 180 -8.97 -1.99 9.53
N PHE A 181 -9.11 -1.57 8.27
CA PHE A 181 -10.11 -0.58 7.90
C PHE A 181 -11.48 -1.22 7.75
N ASP A 182 -12.47 -0.63 8.40
CA ASP A 182 -13.88 -0.94 8.23
C ASP A 182 -14.62 0.23 7.59
N LEU A 183 -15.77 -0.05 6.97
CA LEU A 183 -16.68 0.99 6.50
C LEU A 183 -17.23 1.78 7.69
N ARG A 184 -16.97 3.09 7.69
CA ARG A 184 -17.40 4.02 8.76
C ARG A 184 -18.61 4.83 8.37
N ALA A 185 -18.73 5.17 7.10
CA ALA A 185 -19.87 5.92 6.58
C ALA A 185 -20.07 5.68 5.09
N GLU A 186 -21.33 5.72 4.68
CA GLU A 186 -21.74 5.75 3.27
C GLU A 186 -22.69 6.93 3.06
N LEU A 187 -22.31 7.83 2.15
CA LEU A 187 -23.04 9.04 1.81
C LEU A 187 -23.58 8.92 0.38
N PRO A 188 -24.86 9.24 0.15
CA PRO A 188 -25.39 9.34 -1.21
C PRO A 188 -24.74 10.49 -1.97
N ALA A 189 -24.82 10.48 -3.29
CA ALA A 189 -24.16 11.46 -4.16
C ALA A 189 -24.37 12.92 -3.76
N ALA A 190 -25.57 13.31 -3.43
CA ALA A 190 -25.89 14.70 -3.05
C ALA A 190 -25.16 15.12 -1.76
N GLU A 191 -25.10 14.23 -0.75
CA GLU A 191 -24.38 14.48 0.49
C GLU A 191 -22.86 14.48 0.28
N ALA A 192 -22.35 13.56 -0.57
CA ALA A 192 -20.95 13.52 -0.96
C ALA A 192 -20.50 14.84 -1.61
N VAL A 193 -21.29 15.37 -2.55
CA VAL A 193 -21.03 16.67 -3.21
C VAL A 193 -21.05 17.80 -2.20
N ARG A 194 -22.05 17.84 -1.32
CA ARG A 194 -22.18 18.86 -0.29
C ARG A 194 -21.00 18.85 0.67
N LEU A 195 -20.64 17.64 1.15
CA LEU A 195 -19.51 17.48 2.06
C LEU A 195 -18.21 17.95 1.41
N LEU A 196 -17.86 17.41 0.24
CA LEU A 196 -16.56 17.66 -0.40
C LEU A 196 -16.41 19.15 -0.79
N ARG A 197 -17.47 19.82 -1.20
CA ARG A 197 -17.45 21.27 -1.48
C ARG A 197 -17.37 22.14 -0.24
N SER A 198 -17.79 21.64 0.93
CA SER A 198 -17.77 22.39 2.20
C SER A 198 -16.48 22.19 3.00
N LEU A 199 -15.55 21.36 2.55
CA LEU A 199 -14.31 21.09 3.26
C LEU A 199 -13.42 22.35 3.31
N PRO A 200 -12.80 22.65 4.46
CA PRO A 200 -11.93 23.80 4.60
C PRO A 200 -10.61 23.60 3.86
N ALA A 201 -10.01 24.70 3.41
CA ALA A 201 -8.70 24.66 2.72
C ALA A 201 -7.49 24.37 3.63
N GLY A 202 -7.70 24.09 4.91
CA GLY A 202 -6.63 23.91 5.90
C GLY A 202 -5.84 22.60 5.74
N SER A 203 -4.61 22.59 6.25
CA SER A 203 -3.73 21.42 6.32
C SER A 203 -3.86 20.61 7.63
N GLY A 204 -4.66 21.08 8.59
CA GLY A 204 -4.89 20.41 9.87
C GLY A 204 -5.63 19.09 9.73
N VAL A 205 -5.69 18.36 10.83
CA VAL A 205 -6.47 17.11 10.94
C VAL A 205 -7.87 17.45 11.41
N LEU A 206 -8.87 16.99 10.68
CA LEU A 206 -10.28 16.98 11.06
C LEU A 206 -10.70 15.55 11.39
N TRP A 207 -11.64 15.41 12.30
CA TRP A 207 -12.29 14.14 12.56
C TRP A 207 -13.70 14.19 11.98
N MET A 208 -13.98 13.23 11.11
CA MET A 208 -15.26 13.10 10.45
C MET A 208 -16.10 12.06 11.19
N VAL A 209 -17.10 12.53 11.92
CA VAL A 209 -17.95 11.69 12.78
C VAL A 209 -19.19 11.28 12.00
N PRO A 210 -19.46 9.98 11.82
CA PRO A 210 -20.70 9.51 11.21
C PRO A 210 -21.94 10.03 11.91
N ALA A 211 -22.91 10.52 11.14
CA ALA A 211 -24.18 11.05 11.63
C ALA A 211 -25.30 10.66 10.64
N GLY A 212 -25.81 9.45 10.76
CA GLY A 212 -26.74 8.87 9.79
C GLY A 212 -26.06 8.73 8.40
N ARG A 213 -26.67 9.33 7.38
CA ARG A 213 -26.14 9.29 5.99
C ARG A 213 -25.25 10.49 5.65
N THR A 214 -24.64 11.13 6.65
CA THR A 214 -23.72 12.25 6.49
C THR A 214 -22.54 12.16 7.46
N LEU A 215 -21.58 13.07 7.33
CA LEU A 215 -20.42 13.20 8.21
C LEU A 215 -20.38 14.59 8.85
N ARG A 216 -20.25 14.62 10.16
CA ARG A 216 -20.05 15.85 10.92
C ARG A 216 -18.57 16.09 11.19
N ARG A 217 -18.10 17.33 11.05
CA ARG A 217 -16.72 17.71 11.37
C ARG A 217 -16.56 17.89 12.87
N SER A 218 -15.45 17.39 13.41
CA SER A 218 -15.02 17.57 14.80
C SER A 218 -13.52 17.90 14.85
N ALA A 219 -13.12 18.68 15.83
CA ALA A 219 -11.69 18.91 16.13
C ALA A 219 -11.08 17.81 17.01
N ARG A 220 -11.90 16.93 17.59
CA ARG A 220 -11.47 15.86 18.50
C ARG A 220 -11.90 14.51 17.97
N PRO A 221 -11.10 13.47 18.23
CA PRO A 221 -11.48 12.10 17.91
C PRO A 221 -12.69 11.66 18.74
N ALA A 222 -13.50 10.78 18.18
CA ALA A 222 -14.63 10.14 18.83
C ALA A 222 -14.72 8.68 18.32
N PRO A 223 -15.34 7.75 19.07
CA PRO A 223 -15.57 6.40 18.59
C PRO A 223 -16.26 6.40 17.22
N GLY A 224 -15.74 5.60 16.28
CA GLY A 224 -16.24 5.51 14.91
C GLY A 224 -15.88 6.68 13.99
N ALA A 225 -15.21 7.73 14.47
CA ALA A 225 -14.77 8.84 13.62
C ALA A 225 -13.65 8.42 12.66
N VAL A 226 -13.52 9.16 11.56
CA VAL A 226 -12.46 8.99 10.57
C VAL A 226 -11.57 10.24 10.57
N ALA A 227 -10.25 10.05 10.60
CA ALA A 227 -9.31 11.14 10.50
C ALA A 227 -9.20 11.61 9.05
N LEU A 228 -9.35 12.91 8.83
CA LEU A 228 -9.10 13.58 7.55
C LEU A 228 -7.95 14.58 7.72
N ALA A 229 -6.76 14.15 7.37
CA ALA A 229 -5.58 15.01 7.42
C ALA A 229 -5.46 15.82 6.14
N GLY A 230 -5.63 17.14 6.24
CA GLY A 230 -5.52 18.05 5.11
C GLY A 230 -6.64 17.84 4.08
N ALA A 231 -7.77 18.47 4.28
CA ALA A 231 -8.97 18.29 3.46
C ALA A 231 -8.75 18.56 1.95
N ARG A 232 -7.79 19.43 1.60
CA ARG A 232 -7.38 19.68 0.19
C ARG A 232 -6.91 18.45 -0.56
N ARG A 233 -6.49 17.39 0.14
CA ARG A 233 -6.11 16.12 -0.51
C ARG A 233 -7.28 15.45 -1.24
N LEU A 234 -8.53 15.75 -0.86
CA LEU A 234 -9.74 15.27 -1.51
C LEU A 234 -10.19 16.13 -2.70
N GLU A 235 -9.58 17.30 -2.94
CA GLU A 235 -9.94 18.20 -4.06
C GLU A 235 -9.81 17.52 -5.43
N VAL A 236 -8.95 16.51 -5.55
CA VAL A 236 -8.79 15.70 -6.77
C VAL A 236 -10.06 14.95 -7.18
N LEU A 237 -11.01 14.73 -6.24
CA LEU A 237 -12.32 14.14 -6.50
C LEU A 237 -13.30 15.11 -7.17
N THR A 238 -13.04 16.43 -7.09
CA THR A 238 -13.99 17.47 -7.54
C THR A 238 -14.45 17.31 -9.00
N PRO A 239 -13.57 17.00 -9.99
CA PRO A 239 -14.01 16.82 -11.37
C PRO A 239 -14.90 15.60 -11.59
N LEU A 240 -14.91 14.66 -10.63
CA LEU A 240 -15.65 13.40 -10.70
C LEU A 240 -17.03 13.47 -10.00
N LEU A 241 -17.28 14.52 -9.22
CA LEU A 241 -18.49 14.64 -8.40
C LEU A 241 -19.80 14.59 -9.21
N ARG A 242 -19.78 15.03 -10.46
CA ARG A 242 -20.94 14.95 -11.36
C ARG A 242 -21.32 13.51 -11.76
N PHE A 243 -20.39 12.56 -11.64
CA PHE A 243 -20.60 11.15 -11.91
C PHE A 243 -20.80 10.33 -10.63
N ALA A 244 -20.65 10.96 -9.46
CA ALA A 244 -20.70 10.26 -8.18
C ALA A 244 -22.05 9.60 -7.95
N ARG A 245 -22.04 8.36 -7.45
CA ARG A 245 -23.19 7.61 -6.96
C ARG A 245 -23.23 7.58 -5.43
N ALA A 246 -22.08 7.34 -4.82
CA ALA A 246 -21.92 7.33 -3.38
C ALA A 246 -20.48 7.72 -3.01
N LEU A 247 -20.28 8.11 -1.76
CA LEU A 247 -18.97 8.25 -1.14
C LEU A 247 -18.93 7.34 0.08
N ARG A 248 -18.04 6.35 0.07
CA ARG A 248 -17.77 5.48 1.22
C ARG A 248 -16.47 5.89 1.89
N VAL A 249 -16.47 5.83 3.21
CA VAL A 249 -15.32 6.27 4.00
C VAL A 249 -14.93 5.16 4.96
N TYR A 250 -13.65 4.79 4.91
CA TYR A 250 -13.08 3.69 5.66
C TYR A 250 -11.98 4.18 6.60
N GLY A 251 -11.79 3.50 7.71
CA GLY A 251 -10.73 3.76 8.65
C GLY A 251 -10.63 2.69 9.73
N PRO A 252 -9.53 2.66 10.48
CA PRO A 252 -9.38 1.73 11.58
C PRO A 252 -10.28 2.13 12.76
N PRO A 253 -10.44 1.27 13.78
CA PRO A 253 -11.09 1.64 15.02
C PRO A 253 -10.45 2.85 15.68
N VAL A 254 -11.28 3.81 16.11
CA VAL A 254 -10.86 5.07 16.73
C VAL A 254 -11.55 5.22 18.08
N SER A 255 -10.82 5.68 19.09
CA SER A 255 -11.30 6.09 20.41
C SER A 255 -11.11 7.59 20.65
N ALA A 256 -11.62 8.11 21.76
CA ALA A 256 -11.42 9.51 22.15
C ALA A 256 -9.94 9.89 22.41
N ALA A 257 -9.08 8.89 22.64
CA ALA A 257 -7.63 9.08 22.87
C ALA A 257 -6.78 8.82 21.62
N SER A 258 -7.40 8.50 20.47
CA SER A 258 -6.66 8.16 19.27
C SER A 258 -5.90 9.37 18.70
N LEU A 259 -4.66 9.10 18.28
CA LEU A 259 -3.91 10.03 17.44
C LEU A 259 -4.44 9.94 15.99
N PRO A 260 -4.11 10.92 15.12
CA PRO A 260 -4.49 10.85 13.71
C PRO A 260 -4.02 9.53 13.07
N VAL A 261 -4.93 8.88 12.34
CA VAL A 261 -4.72 7.61 11.64
C VAL A 261 -4.98 7.78 10.15
N ALA A 262 -4.51 6.83 9.35
CA ALA A 262 -4.82 6.81 7.92
C ALA A 262 -6.31 6.56 7.68
N SER A 263 -6.82 6.99 6.53
CA SER A 263 -8.21 6.80 6.12
C SER A 263 -8.32 6.61 4.61
N ALA A 264 -9.37 5.92 4.16
CA ALA A 264 -9.65 5.73 2.74
C ALA A 264 -11.03 6.33 2.37
N TRP A 265 -11.09 6.93 1.19
CA TRP A 265 -12.23 7.68 0.66
C TRP A 265 -12.53 7.16 -0.73
N GLU A 266 -13.60 6.39 -0.87
CA GLU A 266 -14.03 5.77 -2.11
C GLU A 266 -15.18 6.56 -2.73
N LEU A 267 -14.95 7.08 -3.92
CA LEU A 267 -16.01 7.66 -4.75
C LEU A 267 -16.50 6.59 -5.73
N GLU A 268 -17.73 6.13 -5.53
CA GLU A 268 -18.39 5.24 -6.47
C GLU A 268 -18.85 6.00 -7.72
N LEU A 269 -18.49 5.45 -8.87
CA LEU A 269 -18.80 5.97 -10.20
C LEU A 269 -19.53 4.89 -11.03
N PRO A 270 -20.17 5.24 -12.16
CA PRO A 270 -20.79 4.24 -13.04
C PRO A 270 -19.77 3.22 -13.57
N GLY A 271 -19.81 1.99 -13.04
CA GLY A 271 -18.90 0.91 -13.42
C GLY A 271 -17.45 1.07 -12.97
N MET A 272 -17.18 2.00 -12.07
CA MET A 272 -15.83 2.28 -11.56
C MET A 272 -15.89 2.75 -10.11
N ARG A 273 -14.73 2.75 -9.44
CA ARG A 273 -14.55 3.41 -8.14
C ARG A 273 -13.17 4.05 -8.07
N LEU A 274 -13.10 5.24 -7.50
CA LEU A 274 -11.83 5.91 -7.20
C LEU A 274 -11.64 5.95 -5.69
N VAL A 275 -10.59 5.32 -5.21
CA VAL A 275 -10.23 5.26 -3.78
C VAL A 275 -9.02 6.16 -3.54
N LEU A 276 -9.14 7.10 -2.62
CA LEU A 276 -8.02 7.88 -2.10
C LEU A 276 -7.70 7.42 -0.68
N THR A 277 -6.50 6.91 -0.45
CA THR A 277 -6.02 6.61 0.90
C THR A 277 -5.06 7.70 1.34
N LEU A 278 -5.33 8.27 2.52
CA LEU A 278 -4.61 9.41 3.07
C LEU A 278 -3.76 8.98 4.26
N SER A 279 -2.49 9.41 4.27
CA SER A 279 -1.62 9.23 5.43
C SER A 279 -2.13 10.04 6.65
N PRO A 280 -1.76 9.65 7.88
CA PRO A 280 -2.30 10.26 9.11
C PRO A 280 -2.10 11.77 9.23
N GLU A 281 -1.09 12.31 8.57
CA GLU A 281 -0.76 13.75 8.58
C GLU A 281 -0.30 14.21 7.20
N VAL A 282 -0.52 15.48 6.87
CA VAL A 282 -0.15 16.05 5.56
C VAL A 282 1.36 15.96 5.31
N THR A 283 2.16 16.11 6.36
CA THR A 283 3.64 16.12 6.30
C THR A 283 4.27 14.72 6.34
N ARG A 284 3.46 13.66 6.25
CA ARG A 284 3.90 12.26 6.34
C ARG A 284 3.56 11.49 5.07
N GLY A 285 4.52 10.72 4.56
CA GLY A 285 4.30 9.74 3.50
C GLY A 285 4.19 8.33 4.07
N PHE A 286 3.47 7.44 3.39
CA PHE A 286 3.30 6.05 3.79
C PHE A 286 4.62 5.32 3.98
N SER A 287 5.61 5.53 3.12
CA SER A 287 6.93 4.89 3.20
C SER A 287 7.69 5.12 4.52
N GLY A 288 7.21 5.99 5.40
CA GLY A 288 7.80 6.28 6.71
C GLY A 288 6.98 5.75 7.90
N GLU A 289 5.86 5.07 7.67
CA GLU A 289 4.97 4.63 8.75
C GLU A 289 5.54 3.45 9.54
N GLY A 290 5.99 2.39 8.89
CA GLY A 290 6.61 1.24 9.53
C GLY A 290 5.63 0.23 10.11
N ALA A 291 4.42 0.17 9.57
CA ALA A 291 3.47 -0.88 9.88
C ALA A 291 3.96 -2.27 9.43
N VAL A 292 4.76 -2.30 8.37
CA VAL A 292 5.37 -3.54 7.84
C VAL A 292 6.47 -4.13 8.71
N LEU A 293 7.01 -3.38 9.68
CA LEU A 293 8.19 -3.81 10.43
C LEU A 293 7.96 -5.09 11.24
N ASP A 294 6.75 -5.27 11.75
CA ASP A 294 6.39 -6.47 12.51
C ASP A 294 6.34 -7.72 11.62
N ALA A 295 5.83 -7.57 10.40
CA ALA A 295 5.81 -8.64 9.40
C ALA A 295 7.23 -9.00 8.91
N LEU A 296 8.08 -8.00 8.66
CA LEU A 296 9.47 -8.20 8.21
C LEU A 296 10.38 -8.83 9.28
N VAL A 297 9.95 -8.82 10.53
CA VAL A 297 10.69 -9.40 11.66
C VAL A 297 10.20 -10.82 12.00
N ALA A 298 9.12 -11.35 11.45
CA ALA A 298 8.55 -12.65 11.77
C ALA A 298 9.18 -13.80 10.95
N ASP A 299 9.97 -14.70 11.56
CA ASP A 299 10.75 -15.74 10.84
C ASP A 299 9.91 -16.91 10.29
N GLN A 300 8.80 -17.26 10.95
CA GLN A 300 7.97 -18.40 10.54
C GLN A 300 7.02 -18.09 9.37
N VAL A 301 6.87 -16.83 9.00
CA VAL A 301 5.90 -16.39 7.99
C VAL A 301 6.47 -16.52 6.57
N GLU A 302 7.80 -16.60 6.43
CA GLU A 302 8.45 -16.62 5.09
C GLU A 302 8.12 -17.91 4.32
N ALA A 303 8.26 -19.07 4.96
CA ALA A 303 7.90 -20.35 4.34
C ALA A 303 6.40 -20.46 4.02
N ASP A 304 5.55 -19.93 4.92
CA ASP A 304 4.11 -19.86 4.67
C ASP A 304 3.79 -18.92 3.51
N ALA A 305 4.50 -17.80 3.40
CA ALA A 305 4.33 -16.84 2.32
C ALA A 305 4.77 -17.42 0.97
N GLU A 306 5.85 -18.19 0.93
CA GLU A 306 6.28 -18.91 -0.28
C GLU A 306 5.22 -19.94 -0.71
N LEU A 307 4.71 -20.74 0.23
CA LEU A 307 3.66 -21.74 -0.03
C LEU A 307 2.37 -21.07 -0.52
N VAL A 308 1.87 -20.07 0.19
CA VAL A 308 0.65 -19.34 -0.16
C VAL A 308 0.84 -18.64 -1.52
N GLY A 309 2.00 -18.01 -1.73
CA GLY A 309 2.31 -17.34 -2.99
C GLY A 309 2.39 -18.29 -4.20
N ALA A 310 2.82 -19.54 -3.99
CA ALA A 310 2.83 -20.56 -5.03
C ALA A 310 1.44 -21.10 -5.37
N LEU A 311 0.50 -21.03 -4.44
CA LEU A 311 -0.89 -21.47 -4.59
C LEU A 311 -1.82 -20.39 -5.14
N MET A 312 -1.40 -19.12 -5.13
CA MET A 312 -2.20 -18.02 -5.61
C MET A 312 -2.22 -17.95 -7.13
N ASP A 313 -3.41 -17.85 -7.69
CA ASP A 313 -3.64 -17.38 -9.05
C ASP A 313 -3.77 -15.84 -9.08
N PHE A 314 -3.78 -15.25 -10.28
CA PHE A 314 -3.95 -13.81 -10.46
C PHE A 314 -5.43 -13.43 -10.27
N GLU A 315 -5.88 -13.45 -9.02
CA GLU A 315 -7.29 -13.30 -8.65
C GLU A 315 -7.64 -11.84 -8.37
N PRO A 316 -8.86 -11.40 -8.77
CA PRO A 316 -9.36 -10.06 -8.44
C PRO A 316 -9.63 -9.88 -6.94
N ALA A 317 -9.98 -10.96 -6.24
CA ALA A 317 -10.13 -11.04 -4.79
C ALA A 317 -9.64 -12.41 -4.33
N VAL A 318 -8.69 -12.42 -3.40
CA VAL A 318 -8.07 -13.64 -2.89
C VAL A 318 -8.99 -14.28 -1.84
N GLU A 319 -9.46 -15.48 -2.11
CA GLU A 319 -10.28 -16.27 -1.20
C GLU A 319 -9.42 -16.93 -0.11
N THR A 320 -9.29 -16.28 1.04
CA THR A 320 -8.41 -16.74 2.12
C THR A 320 -8.81 -18.10 2.69
N GLY A 321 -10.10 -18.46 2.65
CA GLY A 321 -10.59 -19.78 3.05
C GLY A 321 -10.13 -20.88 2.10
N GLU A 322 -10.14 -20.64 0.81
CA GLU A 322 -9.64 -21.57 -0.20
C GLU A 322 -8.13 -21.76 -0.07
N LEU A 323 -7.37 -20.69 0.11
CA LEU A 323 -5.94 -20.78 0.38
C LEU A 323 -5.62 -21.58 1.64
N ALA A 324 -6.44 -21.43 2.71
CA ALA A 324 -6.28 -22.23 3.92
C ALA A 324 -6.51 -23.71 3.65
N ARG A 325 -7.52 -24.05 2.84
CA ARG A 325 -7.79 -25.42 2.43
C ARG A 325 -6.67 -26.02 1.56
N LEU A 326 -6.18 -25.28 0.58
CA LEU A 326 -5.14 -25.73 -0.35
C LEU A 326 -3.77 -25.86 0.32
N SER A 327 -3.41 -24.92 1.20
CA SER A 327 -2.12 -24.90 1.88
C SER A 327 -2.07 -25.83 3.11
N GLY A 328 -3.23 -26.23 3.64
CA GLY A 328 -3.32 -26.92 4.93
C GLY A 328 -2.99 -26.02 6.13
N LEU A 329 -2.81 -24.71 5.93
CA LEU A 329 -2.50 -23.76 6.99
C LEU A 329 -3.77 -23.25 7.68
N PRO A 330 -3.75 -23.02 9.00
CA PRO A 330 -4.82 -22.29 9.69
C PRO A 330 -5.00 -20.88 9.11
N LEU A 331 -6.24 -20.40 9.07
CA LEU A 331 -6.57 -19.09 8.52
C LEU A 331 -5.71 -17.90 9.06
N PRO A 332 -5.36 -17.84 10.36
CA PRO A 332 -4.46 -16.81 10.87
C PRO A 332 -3.07 -16.82 10.21
N ARG A 333 -2.52 -18.02 9.93
CA ARG A 333 -1.22 -18.17 9.26
C ARG A 333 -1.30 -17.74 7.79
N VAL A 334 -2.40 -18.09 7.08
CA VAL A 334 -2.65 -17.61 5.71
C VAL A 334 -2.73 -16.09 5.67
N LYS A 335 -3.43 -15.45 6.61
CA LYS A 335 -3.50 -13.99 6.71
C LYS A 335 -2.14 -13.35 6.99
N ALA A 336 -1.32 -13.95 7.84
CA ALA A 336 0.04 -13.49 8.10
C ALA A 336 0.92 -13.64 6.85
N ALA A 337 0.82 -14.75 6.12
CA ALA A 337 1.51 -15.00 4.85
C ALA A 337 1.11 -13.97 3.78
N LEU A 338 -0.20 -13.66 3.64
CA LEU A 338 -0.68 -12.61 2.73
C LEU A 338 -0.16 -11.22 3.14
N GLY A 339 -0.08 -10.93 4.44
CA GLY A 339 0.57 -9.72 4.95
C GLY A 339 2.03 -9.62 4.52
N GLN A 340 2.78 -10.73 4.62
CA GLN A 340 4.18 -10.82 4.17
C GLN A 340 4.31 -10.67 2.65
N LEU A 341 3.48 -11.37 1.87
CA LEU A 341 3.43 -11.21 0.40
C LEU A 341 3.11 -9.76 0.02
N GLY A 342 2.29 -9.12 0.81
CA GLY A 342 1.99 -7.71 0.66
C GLY A 342 3.20 -6.82 0.90
N THR A 343 4.04 -7.10 1.88
CA THR A 343 5.29 -6.36 2.09
C THR A 343 6.27 -6.57 0.94
N ALA A 344 6.20 -7.73 0.28
CA ALA A 344 6.96 -8.04 -0.93
C ALA A 344 6.32 -7.52 -2.23
N GLY A 345 5.20 -6.78 -2.16
CA GLY A 345 4.54 -6.21 -3.33
C GLY A 345 3.76 -7.19 -4.20
N ARG A 346 3.61 -8.46 -3.76
CA ARG A 346 2.95 -9.54 -4.51
C ARG A 346 1.43 -9.55 -4.39
N VAL A 347 0.90 -8.84 -3.41
CA VAL A 347 -0.54 -8.60 -3.26
C VAL A 347 -0.81 -7.14 -2.89
N GLY A 348 -1.98 -6.65 -3.24
CA GLY A 348 -2.57 -5.42 -2.73
C GLY A 348 -3.75 -5.73 -1.81
N TYR A 349 -4.28 -4.72 -1.12
CA TYR A 349 -5.48 -4.86 -0.31
C TYR A 349 -6.58 -3.92 -0.78
N ASP A 350 -7.76 -4.46 -0.97
CA ASP A 350 -8.95 -3.73 -1.37
C ASP A 350 -9.86 -3.51 -0.17
N VAL A 351 -9.93 -2.27 0.29
CA VAL A 351 -10.74 -1.90 1.46
C VAL A 351 -12.25 -2.03 1.21
N ALA A 352 -12.69 -1.90 -0.05
CA ALA A 352 -14.10 -2.00 -0.41
C ALA A 352 -14.60 -3.44 -0.40
N GLU A 353 -13.73 -4.39 -0.73
CA GLU A 353 -14.02 -5.82 -0.74
C GLU A 353 -13.50 -6.53 0.52
N ALA A 354 -12.77 -5.79 1.37
CA ALA A 354 -12.07 -6.33 2.54
C ALA A 354 -11.23 -7.57 2.20
N ALA A 355 -10.60 -7.57 1.02
CA ALA A 355 -9.91 -8.71 0.45
C ALA A 355 -8.54 -8.32 -0.13
N TYR A 356 -7.61 -9.26 -0.11
CA TYR A 356 -6.38 -9.13 -0.89
C TYR A 356 -6.67 -9.38 -2.37
N PHE A 357 -5.85 -8.81 -3.24
CA PHE A 357 -5.84 -9.09 -4.68
C PHE A 357 -4.42 -9.32 -5.16
N HIS A 358 -4.24 -10.18 -6.14
CA HIS A 358 -2.95 -10.43 -6.71
C HIS A 358 -2.48 -9.22 -7.53
N ARG A 359 -1.26 -8.79 -7.25
CA ARG A 359 -0.54 -7.74 -7.98
C ARG A 359 0.95 -8.04 -7.87
N GLU A 360 1.61 -8.24 -8.98
CA GLU A 360 3.05 -8.44 -8.91
C GLU A 360 3.80 -7.14 -9.18
N LEU A 361 4.18 -6.49 -8.08
CA LEU A 361 5.30 -5.57 -8.13
C LEU A 361 6.54 -6.42 -7.89
N PRO A 362 7.43 -6.57 -8.86
CA PRO A 362 8.63 -7.37 -8.72
C PRO A 362 9.56 -6.71 -7.72
N TYR A 363 9.52 -7.20 -6.51
CA TYR A 363 10.15 -6.67 -5.35
C TYR A 363 10.64 -7.83 -4.49
N ASP A 364 11.94 -7.94 -4.36
CA ASP A 364 12.58 -8.95 -3.51
C ASP A 364 12.35 -8.59 -2.03
N ALA A 365 11.88 -9.55 -1.22
CA ALA A 365 11.70 -9.38 0.22
C ALA A 365 13.01 -8.94 0.91
N ALA A 366 14.16 -9.45 0.48
CA ALA A 366 15.47 -8.98 0.94
C ALA A 366 15.74 -7.53 0.54
N GLY A 367 15.16 -7.06 -0.57
CA GLY A 367 15.14 -5.64 -0.95
C GLY A 367 14.32 -4.80 0.02
N ALA A 368 13.14 -5.30 0.47
CA ALA A 368 12.28 -4.62 1.44
C ALA A 368 13.03 -4.31 2.75
N GLU A 369 13.76 -5.27 3.24
CA GLU A 369 14.58 -5.10 4.44
C GLU A 369 15.69 -4.06 4.24
N ARG A 370 16.45 -4.16 3.14
CA ARG A 370 17.53 -3.21 2.81
C ARG A 370 17.00 -1.78 2.67
N LEU A 371 15.78 -1.63 2.20
CA LEU A 371 15.15 -0.33 1.99
C LEU A 371 14.58 0.29 3.27
N ASN A 372 14.42 -0.48 4.37
CA ASN A 372 13.89 0.05 5.61
C ASN A 372 15.02 0.55 6.55
N PRO A 373 15.20 1.89 6.73
CA PRO A 373 16.30 2.43 7.53
C PRO A 373 16.27 1.99 9.00
N ARG A 374 15.09 1.74 9.56
CA ARG A 374 14.95 1.31 10.96
C ARG A 374 15.38 -0.15 11.13
N LEU A 375 15.02 -1.01 10.19
CA LEU A 375 15.42 -2.41 10.24
C LEU A 375 16.92 -2.56 9.98
N ARG A 376 17.48 -1.83 9.00
CA ARG A 376 18.94 -1.75 8.81
C ARG A 376 19.65 -1.31 10.08
N GLY A 377 19.16 -0.22 10.70
CA GLY A 377 19.75 0.27 11.96
C GLY A 377 19.63 -0.74 13.10
N ALA A 378 18.55 -1.53 13.15
CA ALA A 378 18.40 -2.60 14.13
C ALA A 378 19.43 -3.73 13.92
N ARG A 379 19.61 -4.18 12.67
CA ARG A 379 20.61 -5.19 12.33
C ARG A 379 22.05 -4.73 12.56
N SER A 380 22.35 -3.45 12.27
CA SER A 380 23.65 -2.85 12.62
C SER A 380 23.92 -2.94 14.12
N LEU A 381 22.95 -2.54 14.95
CA LEU A 381 23.08 -2.64 16.42
C LEU A 381 23.31 -4.07 16.92
N LEU A 382 22.69 -5.06 16.26
CA LEU A 382 22.95 -6.47 16.57
C LEU A 382 24.36 -6.90 16.17
N ALA A 383 24.79 -6.57 14.95
CA ALA A 383 26.12 -6.89 14.45
C ALA A 383 27.23 -6.23 15.29
N GLU A 384 26.99 -5.01 15.78
CA GLU A 384 27.87 -4.30 16.70
C GLU A 384 27.88 -4.89 18.13
N GLY A 385 27.01 -5.86 18.44
CA GLY A 385 26.93 -6.51 19.75
C GLY A 385 26.51 -5.60 20.90
N VAL A 386 25.85 -4.48 20.61
CA VAL A 386 25.47 -3.45 21.62
C VAL A 386 24.10 -3.73 22.28
N VAL A 387 23.43 -4.82 21.91
CA VAL A 387 22.15 -5.24 22.49
C VAL A 387 22.40 -6.30 23.54
N ARG A 388 21.92 -6.06 24.77
CA ARG A 388 22.00 -7.00 25.89
C ARG A 388 20.61 -7.30 26.43
N LEU A 389 20.22 -8.57 26.43
CA LEU A 389 19.00 -9.03 27.10
C LEU A 389 19.32 -9.21 28.60
N ALA A 390 18.46 -8.72 29.47
CA ALA A 390 18.50 -9.09 30.86
C ALA A 390 17.97 -10.53 31.00
N GLU A 391 18.56 -11.29 31.92
CA GLU A 391 18.02 -12.60 32.31
C GLU A 391 16.56 -12.45 32.72
N ALA A 392 15.72 -13.44 32.35
CA ALA A 392 14.33 -13.44 32.76
C ALA A 392 14.28 -13.44 34.29
N PRO A 393 13.47 -12.60 34.96
CA PRO A 393 13.28 -12.73 36.38
C PRO A 393 12.76 -14.14 36.67
N ASP A 394 13.25 -14.74 37.77
CA ASP A 394 12.84 -16.08 38.21
C ASP A 394 11.32 -16.25 38.12
N ALA A 395 10.86 -17.41 37.69
CA ALA A 395 9.48 -17.76 37.36
C ALA A 395 8.46 -17.66 38.53
N ALA A 396 8.85 -17.02 39.65
CA ALA A 396 8.01 -16.79 40.83
C ALA A 396 7.22 -15.45 40.77
N ALA A 397 7.47 -14.59 39.83
CA ALA A 397 6.70 -13.35 39.62
C ALA A 397 5.72 -13.56 38.47
N GLY A 398 4.45 -13.56 38.75
CA GLY A 398 3.31 -13.90 37.91
C GLY A 398 3.37 -13.54 36.43
N ASP A 399 2.42 -14.00 35.65
CA ASP A 399 2.27 -14.11 34.19
C ASP A 399 2.55 -12.85 33.35
N ASP A 400 2.99 -11.72 33.93
CA ASP A 400 3.31 -10.43 33.31
C ASP A 400 4.82 -10.10 33.38
N ALA A 401 5.70 -11.09 33.49
CA ALA A 401 7.15 -10.87 33.59
C ALA A 401 7.73 -10.31 32.28
N ALA A 402 7.66 -8.99 32.12
CA ALA A 402 8.27 -8.26 31.02
C ALA A 402 9.80 -8.41 31.08
N ARG A 403 10.40 -9.00 30.03
CA ARG A 403 11.86 -9.02 29.83
C ARG A 403 12.35 -7.60 29.53
N THR A 404 13.61 -7.32 29.82
CA THR A 404 14.21 -6.02 29.51
C THR A 404 15.45 -6.22 28.65
N ALA A 405 15.59 -5.42 27.60
CA ALA A 405 16.83 -5.31 26.82
C ALA A 405 17.45 -3.93 27.00
N THR A 406 18.79 -3.86 27.02
CA THR A 406 19.54 -2.62 26.99
C THR A 406 20.28 -2.52 25.67
N VAL A 407 20.11 -1.39 24.97
CA VAL A 407 20.80 -1.06 23.72
C VAL A 407 21.77 0.08 24.01
N ALA A 408 23.07 -0.23 24.01
CA ALA A 408 24.11 0.76 24.24
C ALA A 408 24.35 1.60 22.98
N MET A 409 24.32 2.92 23.14
CA MET A 409 24.68 3.90 22.10
C MET A 409 25.86 4.71 22.59
N PRO A 410 26.60 5.41 21.71
CA PRO A 410 27.79 6.15 22.10
C PRO A 410 27.57 7.18 23.21
N ASP A 411 26.43 7.84 23.24
CA ASP A 411 26.09 8.92 24.16
C ASP A 411 25.21 8.47 25.34
N ARG A 412 24.47 7.35 25.19
CA ARG A 412 23.52 6.86 26.20
C ARG A 412 23.12 5.43 25.94
N ALA A 413 22.49 4.78 26.93
CA ALA A 413 21.81 3.49 26.73
C ALA A 413 20.30 3.66 26.68
N HIS A 414 19.66 2.88 25.82
CA HIS A 414 18.20 2.80 25.74
C HIS A 414 17.70 1.48 26.31
N ARG A 415 16.68 1.55 27.17
CA ARG A 415 16.00 0.37 27.69
C ARG A 415 14.77 0.05 26.84
N VAL A 416 14.60 -1.23 26.51
CA VAL A 416 13.44 -1.77 25.78
C VAL A 416 12.75 -2.76 26.70
N ARG A 417 11.44 -2.59 26.88
CA ARG A 417 10.60 -3.57 27.56
C ARG A 417 10.04 -4.54 26.54
N LEU A 418 10.11 -5.84 26.85
CA LEU A 418 9.65 -6.93 26.02
C LEU A 418 8.63 -7.76 26.81
N THR A 419 7.66 -8.36 26.12
CA THR A 419 6.83 -9.43 26.63
C THR A 419 7.66 -10.72 26.82
N ALA A 420 7.09 -11.75 27.43
CA ALA A 420 7.74 -13.05 27.58
C ALA A 420 8.10 -13.70 26.24
N ASP A 421 7.29 -13.51 25.20
CA ASP A 421 7.52 -13.97 23.83
C ASP A 421 8.52 -13.11 23.02
N GLY A 422 9.08 -12.07 23.66
CA GLY A 422 10.09 -11.20 23.05
C GLY A 422 9.56 -10.01 22.27
N THR A 423 8.25 -9.74 22.27
CA THR A 423 7.65 -8.59 21.58
C THR A 423 7.91 -7.28 22.34
N ALA A 424 8.34 -6.21 21.66
CA ALA A 424 8.66 -4.95 22.31
C ALA A 424 7.41 -4.15 22.69
N LEU A 425 7.30 -3.85 23.98
CA LEU A 425 6.23 -3.04 24.60
C LEU A 425 6.59 -1.56 24.70
N GLY A 426 7.87 -1.22 24.70
CA GLY A 426 8.30 0.15 24.92
C GLY A 426 9.81 0.35 24.80
N CYS A 427 10.22 1.60 24.55
CA CYS A 427 11.62 2.01 24.48
C CYS A 427 11.80 3.41 25.05
N THR A 428 12.92 3.67 25.74
CA THR A 428 13.23 5.00 26.29
C THR A 428 13.78 6.00 25.27
N CYS A 429 13.83 5.68 23.98
CA CYS A 429 14.37 6.57 22.95
C CYS A 429 13.39 7.68 22.56
N PRO A 430 13.90 8.82 21.99
CA PRO A 430 13.05 9.94 21.56
C PRO A 430 11.97 9.56 20.54
N TRP A 431 12.26 8.61 19.64
CA TRP A 431 11.26 8.11 18.68
C TRP A 431 10.07 7.50 19.40
N TRP A 432 10.32 6.59 20.36
CA TRP A 432 9.26 5.93 21.11
C TRP A 432 8.49 6.91 21.99
N SER A 433 9.21 7.82 22.67
CA SER A 433 8.56 8.87 23.49
C SER A 433 7.59 9.72 22.67
N ARG A 434 7.95 10.02 21.42
CA ARG A 434 7.15 10.84 20.53
C ARG A 434 5.96 10.09 19.93
N TYR A 435 6.17 8.85 19.48
CA TYR A 435 5.20 8.14 18.66
C TYR A 435 4.53 6.96 19.35
N ARG A 436 5.05 6.48 20.49
CA ARG A 436 4.48 5.39 21.30
C ARG A 436 4.03 4.18 20.48
N GLY A 437 4.81 3.79 19.48
CA GLY A 437 4.50 2.67 18.59
C GLY A 437 3.52 2.98 17.45
N THR A 438 2.81 4.12 17.45
CA THR A 438 1.82 4.47 16.41
C THR A 438 2.42 4.65 15.00
N ARG A 439 3.74 4.74 14.89
CA ARG A 439 4.50 4.77 13.61
C ARG A 439 5.41 3.56 13.47
N GLY A 440 5.01 2.42 14.01
CA GLY A 440 5.84 1.22 14.10
C GLY A 440 7.03 1.37 15.07
N LYS A 441 7.73 0.29 15.28
CA LYS A 441 8.84 0.17 16.23
C LYS A 441 10.05 1.01 15.85
N CYS A 442 10.79 1.47 16.84
CA CYS A 442 12.09 2.12 16.63
C CYS A 442 13.18 1.07 16.39
N LYS A 443 14.34 1.48 15.87
CA LYS A 443 15.47 0.56 15.64
C LYS A 443 15.92 -0.20 16.90
N HIS A 444 15.82 0.39 18.08
CA HIS A 444 16.22 -0.24 19.34
C HIS A 444 15.22 -1.35 19.76
N ALA A 445 13.93 -1.08 19.60
CA ALA A 445 12.88 -2.07 19.85
C ALA A 445 12.99 -3.27 18.89
N LEU A 446 13.19 -3.01 17.60
CA LEU A 446 13.43 -4.05 16.59
C LEU A 446 14.71 -4.85 16.90
N ALA A 447 15.80 -4.20 17.29
CA ALA A 447 17.04 -4.88 17.65
C ALA A 447 16.88 -5.79 18.88
N ALA A 448 16.12 -5.33 19.88
CA ALA A 448 15.81 -6.12 21.07
C ALA A 448 14.94 -7.35 20.75
N GLU A 449 13.93 -7.21 19.86
CA GLU A 449 13.10 -8.34 19.39
C GLU A 449 13.91 -9.37 18.61
N LEU A 450 14.76 -8.90 17.69
CA LEU A 450 15.65 -9.78 16.92
C LEU A 450 16.63 -10.52 17.84
N ALA A 451 17.16 -9.86 18.89
CA ALA A 451 18.04 -10.48 19.87
C ALA A 451 17.31 -11.51 20.76
N ALA A 452 16.03 -11.29 21.03
CA ALA A 452 15.23 -12.16 21.91
C ALA A 452 14.77 -13.47 21.25
N ARG A 453 14.99 -13.65 19.95
CA ARG A 453 14.58 -14.83 19.20
C ARG A 453 15.38 -16.07 19.52
N PRO A 454 14.75 -17.26 19.50
CA PRO A 454 15.49 -18.52 19.53
C PRO A 454 16.39 -18.62 18.29
N GLY A 455 17.68 -18.85 18.48
CA GLY A 455 18.66 -18.99 17.38
C GLY A 455 19.36 -17.68 16.95
N ALA A 456 19.12 -16.56 17.60
CA ALA A 456 19.96 -15.38 17.45
C ALA A 456 21.42 -15.76 17.82
N PRO A 457 22.46 -15.34 17.03
CA PRO A 457 23.83 -15.74 17.28
C PRO A 457 24.22 -15.33 18.70
N ALA A 458 24.49 -16.34 19.53
CA ALA A 458 25.03 -16.13 20.86
C ALA A 458 26.36 -15.41 20.74
N ARG A 459 26.56 -14.43 21.56
CA ARG A 459 27.78 -13.62 21.63
C ARG A 459 28.98 -14.54 21.92
N PRO A 460 30.15 -14.34 21.27
CA PRO A 460 31.40 -14.82 21.88
C PRO A 460 31.52 -14.16 23.25
N GLY A 461 31.73 -14.98 24.28
CA GLY A 461 31.93 -14.54 25.64
C GLY A 461 33.18 -13.61 25.72
N PRO A 462 33.30 -12.78 26.77
CA PRO A 462 34.44 -11.88 26.92
C PRO A 462 35.78 -12.58 27.15
N ASN A 463 35.87 -13.90 27.00
CA ASN A 463 37.05 -14.73 27.21
C ASN A 463 37.10 -15.89 26.18
N ASP A 464 37.22 -15.59 24.90
CA ASP A 464 37.78 -16.51 23.91
C ASP A 464 38.81 -15.78 23.03
#